data_de7a6d5f1c768cf9757f3e1efb87e97e
#
_entry.id   de7a6d5f1c768cf9757f3e1efb87e97e
#
_cell.length_a   1.000
_cell.length_b   1.000
_cell.length_c   1.000
_cell.angle_alpha   90.00
_cell.angle_beta   90.00
_cell.angle_gamma   90.00
#
_symmetry.space_group_name_H-M   'P 1'
#
loop_
_entity.id
_entity.type
_entity.pdbx_description
1 polymer ?
#
loop_
_entity_poly.entity_id
_entity_poly.type
_entity_poly.pdbx_seq_one_letter_code
_entity_poly.pdbx_strand_id
1 'polypeptide(L)'
;VEVALQFGDDFKWSAVSIAIDLTARDLQNELKSKGHPWTLAKSFRDSCLLGPLVPLNEGINLQNLDFSLHINGELRQSGNTRNMIHEVEKLRVYVLEHFPVAPGDLLLTGTPAGVGPVRPGDELEAQLGNLLRAHWRAASPLSWHSRA
;
A
#
# COMPACT_ATOMS: atom_id res chain seq x y z
N VAL A 1 1.86 4.83 3.52
CA VAL A 1 1.73 4.82 2.05
C VAL A 1 2.83 3.97 1.43
N GLU A 2 2.51 3.22 0.38
CA GLU A 2 3.42 2.28 -0.29
C GLU A 2 3.24 2.35 -1.81
N VAL A 3 4.31 2.09 -2.55
CA VAL A 3 4.16 1.79 -3.99
C VAL A 3 3.57 0.40 -4.13
N ALA A 4 2.56 0.26 -4.97
CA ALA A 4 1.93 -1.02 -5.31
C ALA A 4 2.26 -1.40 -6.75
N LEU A 5 2.65 -2.63 -6.97
CA LEU A 5 3.05 -3.15 -8.28
C LEU A 5 2.15 -4.33 -8.66
N GLN A 6 1.61 -4.32 -9.87
CA GLN A 6 0.75 -5.36 -10.38
C GLN A 6 1.51 -6.35 -11.27
N PHE A 7 1.29 -7.64 -11.06
CA PHE A 7 1.78 -8.70 -11.93
C PHE A 7 0.94 -8.81 -13.20
N GLY A 8 1.61 -8.89 -14.36
CA GLY A 8 1.00 -9.19 -15.65
C GLY A 8 0.95 -10.69 -15.95
N ASP A 9 0.43 -11.03 -17.13
CA ASP A 9 0.28 -12.42 -17.59
C ASP A 9 1.62 -13.16 -17.74
N ASP A 10 2.71 -12.43 -17.97
CA ASP A 10 4.07 -12.94 -18.07
C ASP A 10 4.84 -12.90 -16.73
N PHE A 11 4.13 -12.64 -15.63
CA PHE A 11 4.69 -12.46 -14.29
C PHE A 11 5.73 -11.34 -14.16
N LYS A 12 5.78 -10.43 -15.13
CA LYS A 12 6.47 -9.15 -15.01
C LYS A 12 5.54 -8.08 -14.43
N TRP A 13 6.11 -6.94 -14.07
CA TRP A 13 5.31 -5.81 -13.66
C TRP A 13 4.53 -5.25 -14.85
N SER A 14 3.22 -5.13 -14.72
CA SER A 14 2.32 -4.61 -15.76
C SER A 14 1.80 -3.21 -15.45
N ALA A 15 1.66 -2.88 -14.18
CA ALA A 15 1.19 -1.57 -13.75
C ALA A 15 1.79 -1.17 -12.39
N VAL A 16 1.75 0.13 -12.11
CA VAL A 16 2.14 0.71 -10.83
C VAL A 16 0.99 1.55 -10.27
N SER A 17 0.88 1.56 -8.96
CA SER A 17 -0.06 2.39 -8.23
C SER A 17 0.55 2.86 -6.91
N ILE A 18 -0.24 3.58 -6.13
CA ILE A 18 0.04 3.90 -4.75
C ILE A 18 -1.04 3.29 -3.86
N ALA A 19 -0.63 2.78 -2.71
CA ALA A 19 -1.55 2.16 -1.78
C ALA A 19 -1.33 2.65 -0.35
N ILE A 20 -2.36 2.51 0.48
CA ILE A 20 -2.26 2.68 1.92
C ILE A 20 -2.67 1.35 2.56
N ASP A 21 -1.72 0.70 3.22
CA ASP A 21 -1.94 -0.51 4.01
C ASP A 21 -2.33 -0.10 5.44
N LEU A 22 -3.63 -0.01 5.68
CA LEU A 22 -4.15 0.30 7.01
C LEU A 22 -3.93 -0.89 7.94
N THR A 23 -3.57 -0.58 9.18
CA THR A 23 -3.25 -1.58 10.17
C THR A 23 -4.05 -1.32 11.44
N ALA A 24 -4.81 -2.31 11.93
CA ALA A 24 -5.41 -2.30 13.27
C ALA A 24 -4.28 -2.48 14.30
N ARG A 25 -3.60 -1.39 14.64
CA ARG A 25 -2.32 -1.39 15.36
C ARG A 25 -2.42 -2.01 16.74
N ASP A 26 -3.50 -1.73 17.47
CA ASP A 26 -3.69 -2.27 18.82
C ASP A 26 -3.87 -3.78 18.76
N LEU A 27 -4.70 -4.27 17.82
CA LEU A 27 -4.89 -5.71 17.59
C LEU A 27 -3.57 -6.37 17.14
N GLN A 28 -2.80 -5.70 16.26
CA GLN A 28 -1.49 -6.24 15.85
C GLN A 28 -0.54 -6.41 17.05
N ASN A 29 -0.49 -5.42 17.95
CA ASN A 29 0.35 -5.49 19.15
C ASN A 29 -0.09 -6.60 20.08
N GLU A 30 -1.40 -6.77 20.27
CA GLU A 30 -1.97 -7.87 21.06
C GLU A 30 -1.59 -9.24 20.46
N LEU A 31 -1.81 -9.43 19.16
CA LEU A 31 -1.48 -10.68 18.47
C LEU A 31 0.01 -10.99 18.54
N LYS A 32 0.87 -9.97 18.33
CA LYS A 32 2.34 -10.12 18.48
C LYS A 32 2.74 -10.56 19.87
N SER A 33 2.18 -9.96 20.91
CA SER A 33 2.51 -10.30 22.31
C SER A 33 2.18 -11.75 22.67
N LYS A 34 1.20 -12.33 21.98
CA LYS A 34 0.75 -13.73 22.15
C LYS A 34 1.39 -14.70 21.16
N GLY A 35 2.25 -14.24 20.26
CA GLY A 35 2.85 -15.07 19.19
C GLY A 35 1.83 -15.56 18.15
N HIS A 36 0.69 -14.87 18.00
CA HIS A 36 -0.36 -15.22 17.05
C HIS A 36 -0.14 -14.59 15.67
N PRO A 37 -0.68 -15.19 14.58
CA PRO A 37 -0.68 -14.57 13.25
C PRO A 37 -1.39 -13.21 13.23
N TRP A 38 -0.87 -12.28 12.43
CA TRP A 38 -1.39 -10.89 12.37
C TRP A 38 -2.49 -10.70 11.31
N THR A 39 -2.93 -11.73 10.65
CA THR A 39 -3.84 -11.64 9.51
C THR A 39 -5.04 -10.74 9.80
N LEU A 40 -5.68 -10.90 10.96
CA LEU A 40 -6.84 -10.07 11.35
C LEU A 40 -6.51 -8.58 11.50
N ALA A 41 -5.26 -8.25 11.82
CA ALA A 41 -4.82 -6.86 11.97
C ALA A 41 -4.46 -6.18 10.64
N LYS A 42 -4.31 -6.96 9.56
CA LYS A 42 -3.90 -6.51 8.22
C LYS A 42 -4.97 -6.73 7.17
N SER A 43 -5.77 -7.77 7.29
CA SER A 43 -6.77 -8.19 6.30
C SER A 43 -8.17 -8.04 6.88
N PHE A 44 -8.62 -6.81 7.04
CA PHE A 44 -9.99 -6.44 7.39
C PHE A 44 -10.63 -5.63 6.26
N ARG A 45 -11.94 -5.41 6.33
CA ARG A 45 -12.66 -4.65 5.31
C ARG A 45 -12.06 -3.24 5.17
N ASP A 46 -11.79 -2.83 3.93
CA ASP A 46 -11.21 -1.53 3.57
C ASP A 46 -9.80 -1.29 4.16
N SER A 47 -9.07 -2.36 4.49
CA SER A 47 -7.71 -2.26 5.04
C SER A 47 -6.66 -1.83 4.00
N CYS A 48 -6.92 -2.04 2.71
CA CYS A 48 -6.04 -1.61 1.63
C CYS A 48 -6.76 -0.59 0.75
N LEU A 49 -6.26 0.63 0.76
CA LEU A 49 -6.71 1.69 -0.14
C LEU A 49 -5.77 1.70 -1.35
N LEU A 50 -6.29 1.44 -2.53
CA LEU A 50 -5.52 1.40 -3.77
C LEU A 50 -5.89 2.59 -4.66
N GLY A 51 -4.88 3.31 -5.16
CA GLY A 51 -5.03 4.33 -6.17
C GLY A 51 -5.27 3.76 -7.57
N PRO A 52 -5.44 4.60 -8.59
CA PRO A 52 -5.53 4.16 -9.96
C PRO A 52 -4.29 3.37 -10.39
N LEU A 53 -4.48 2.28 -11.11
CA LEU A 53 -3.40 1.53 -11.74
C LEU A 53 -2.93 2.27 -13.00
N VAL A 54 -1.65 2.58 -13.09
CA VAL A 54 -1.01 3.18 -14.26
C VAL A 54 -0.24 2.09 -14.99
N PRO A 55 -0.61 1.73 -16.23
CA PRO A 55 0.13 0.76 -17.02
C PRO A 55 1.59 1.18 -17.19
N LEU A 56 2.51 0.23 -17.10
CA LEU A 56 3.92 0.51 -17.29
C LEU A 56 4.26 0.73 -18.75
N ASN A 57 5.17 1.67 -18.99
CA ASN A 57 5.80 1.93 -20.28
C ASN A 57 7.30 2.17 -20.08
N GLU A 58 8.05 2.27 -21.16
CA GLU A 58 9.51 2.42 -21.16
C GLU A 58 10.02 3.67 -20.41
N GLY A 59 9.17 4.67 -20.19
CA GLY A 59 9.54 5.91 -19.48
C GLY A 59 9.46 5.83 -17.98
N ILE A 60 8.91 4.75 -17.40
CA ILE A 60 8.70 4.63 -15.95
C ILE A 60 9.83 3.82 -15.30
N ASN A 61 10.68 4.50 -14.54
CA ASN A 61 11.72 3.85 -13.74
C ASN A 61 11.19 3.51 -12.35
N LEU A 62 10.75 2.26 -12.16
CA LEU A 62 10.18 1.77 -10.88
C LEU A 62 11.15 1.90 -9.70
N GLN A 63 12.46 1.92 -9.94
CA GLN A 63 13.46 2.07 -8.88
C GLN A 63 13.78 3.53 -8.55
N ASN A 64 13.12 4.49 -9.18
CA ASN A 64 13.31 5.92 -8.89
C ASN A 64 11.99 6.70 -9.02
N LEU A 65 11.04 6.39 -8.16
CA LEU A 65 9.75 7.06 -8.06
C LEU A 65 9.64 7.77 -6.72
N ASP A 66 9.39 9.08 -6.74
CA ASP A 66 9.01 9.82 -5.55
C ASP A 66 7.56 9.55 -5.20
N PHE A 67 7.26 9.44 -3.91
CA PHE A 67 5.89 9.30 -3.44
C PHE A 67 5.70 9.98 -2.09
N SER A 68 4.46 10.39 -1.82
CA SER A 68 4.11 11.07 -0.57
C SER A 68 2.69 10.76 -0.12
N LEU A 69 2.43 10.97 1.16
CA LEU A 69 1.12 10.98 1.78
C LEU A 69 0.93 12.26 2.56
N HIS A 70 -0.18 12.94 2.29
CA HIS A 70 -0.67 14.05 3.11
C HIS A 70 -1.94 13.61 3.81
N ILE A 71 -2.12 14.03 5.06
CA ILE A 71 -3.35 13.86 5.83
C ILE A 71 -3.82 15.25 6.24
N ASN A 72 -5.04 15.63 5.85
CA ASN A 72 -5.62 16.95 6.08
C ASN A 72 -4.71 18.10 5.57
N GLY A 73 -4.04 17.89 4.43
CA GLY A 73 -3.10 18.84 3.83
C GLY A 73 -1.69 18.83 4.43
N GLU A 74 -1.44 18.13 5.53
CA GLU A 74 -0.12 18.03 6.15
C GLU A 74 0.66 16.83 5.63
N LEU A 75 1.92 17.04 5.24
CA LEU A 75 2.83 15.98 4.82
C LEU A 75 3.09 15.01 5.98
N ARG A 76 2.79 13.74 5.78
CA ARG A 76 2.99 12.66 6.77
C ARG A 76 4.10 11.70 6.40
N GLN A 77 4.13 11.29 5.14
CA GLN A 77 5.17 10.40 4.63
C GLN A 77 5.69 10.92 3.31
N SER A 78 6.99 10.76 3.09
CA SER A 78 7.65 11.02 1.81
C SER A 78 8.75 9.99 1.61
N GLY A 79 8.89 9.50 0.40
CA GLY A 79 9.89 8.50 0.05
C GLY A 79 10.23 8.51 -1.42
N ASN A 80 11.29 7.78 -1.74
CA ASN A 80 11.66 7.45 -3.11
C ASN A 80 12.03 5.96 -3.16
N THR A 81 11.59 5.24 -4.18
CA THR A 81 11.82 3.81 -4.32
C THR A 81 13.30 3.43 -4.42
N ARG A 82 14.19 4.35 -4.79
CA ARG A 82 15.65 4.12 -4.75
C ARG A 82 16.21 3.87 -3.35
N ASN A 83 15.46 4.27 -2.31
CA ASN A 83 15.85 4.12 -0.91
C ASN A 83 15.28 2.84 -0.28
N MET A 84 14.61 1.99 -1.05
CA MET A 84 14.11 0.71 -0.58
C MET A 84 15.27 -0.20 -0.17
N ILE A 85 15.07 -1.00 0.88
CA ILE A 85 16.07 -2.01 1.34
C ILE A 85 16.30 -3.07 0.27
N HIS A 86 15.24 -3.49 -0.40
CA HIS A 86 15.28 -4.43 -1.51
C HIS A 86 14.84 -3.73 -2.79
N GLU A 87 15.59 -3.94 -3.85
CA GLU A 87 15.25 -3.44 -5.18
C GLU A 87 13.93 -4.06 -5.67
N VAL A 88 13.17 -3.28 -6.43
CA VAL A 88 11.86 -3.68 -6.95
C VAL A 88 11.92 -5.03 -7.68
N GLU A 89 12.96 -5.24 -8.49
CA GLU A 89 13.11 -6.48 -9.25
C GLU A 89 13.50 -7.68 -8.36
N LYS A 90 14.28 -7.45 -7.32
CA LYS A 90 14.59 -8.50 -6.33
C LYS A 90 13.35 -8.94 -5.55
N LEU A 91 12.45 -7.99 -5.24
CA LEU A 91 11.16 -8.33 -4.61
C LEU A 91 10.32 -9.21 -5.54
N ARG A 92 10.27 -8.91 -6.85
CA ARG A 92 9.55 -9.72 -7.82
C ARG A 92 10.04 -11.17 -7.83
N VAL A 93 11.35 -11.35 -8.00
CA VAL A 93 11.97 -12.68 -8.02
C VAL A 93 11.68 -13.44 -6.74
N TYR A 94 11.89 -12.82 -5.59
CA TYR A 94 11.65 -13.44 -4.29
C TYR A 94 10.19 -13.89 -4.11
N VAL A 95 9.24 -13.03 -4.49
CA VAL A 95 7.81 -13.34 -4.34
C VAL A 95 7.40 -14.50 -5.25
N LEU A 96 7.89 -14.52 -6.49
CA LEU A 96 7.62 -15.61 -7.43
C LEU A 96 8.20 -16.97 -6.99
N GLU A 97 9.33 -16.95 -6.28
CA GLU A 97 9.94 -18.18 -5.75
C GLU A 97 9.22 -18.73 -4.52
N HIS A 98 8.53 -17.90 -3.74
CA HIS A 98 8.04 -18.29 -2.41
C HIS A 98 6.52 -18.26 -2.26
N PHE A 99 5.79 -17.63 -3.19
CA PHE A 99 4.34 -17.42 -3.06
C PHE A 99 3.60 -17.79 -4.35
N PRO A 100 2.36 -18.31 -4.24
CA PRO A 100 1.53 -18.59 -5.39
C PRO A 100 0.95 -17.31 -5.99
N VAL A 101 1.73 -16.66 -6.86
CA VAL A 101 1.33 -15.42 -7.53
C VAL A 101 0.50 -15.72 -8.77
N ALA A 102 -0.54 -14.92 -9.00
CA ALA A 102 -1.35 -14.94 -10.21
C ALA A 102 -1.27 -13.58 -10.95
N PRO A 103 -1.50 -13.56 -12.26
CA PRO A 103 -1.70 -12.30 -12.99
C PRO A 103 -2.81 -11.45 -12.35
N GLY A 104 -2.55 -10.16 -12.21
CA GLY A 104 -3.44 -9.23 -11.53
C GLY A 104 -3.17 -9.07 -10.04
N ASP A 105 -2.40 -9.95 -9.41
CA ASP A 105 -2.00 -9.78 -8.01
C ASP A 105 -1.17 -8.51 -7.82
N LEU A 106 -1.28 -7.96 -6.61
CA LEU A 106 -0.59 -6.73 -6.21
C LEU A 106 0.47 -7.01 -5.15
N LEU A 107 1.66 -6.50 -5.35
CA LEU A 107 2.69 -6.43 -4.34
C LEU A 107 2.75 -5.02 -3.75
N LEU A 108 2.54 -4.89 -2.44
CA LEU A 108 2.82 -3.68 -1.68
C LEU A 108 4.27 -3.75 -1.20
N THR A 109 5.04 -2.70 -1.51
CA THR A 109 6.51 -2.74 -1.43
C THR A 109 7.09 -2.29 -0.10
N GLY A 110 6.25 -1.98 0.86
CA GLY A 110 6.67 -1.46 2.16
C GLY A 110 6.61 0.07 2.24
N THR A 111 6.54 0.56 3.47
CA THR A 111 6.27 1.97 3.78
C THR A 111 7.50 2.66 4.37
N PRO A 112 7.76 3.95 4.03
CA PRO A 112 8.82 4.74 4.66
C PRO A 112 8.44 5.15 6.10
N ALA A 113 9.33 5.85 6.76
CA ALA A 113 9.05 6.50 8.06
C ALA A 113 7.85 7.44 8.00
N GLY A 114 7.26 7.78 9.17
CA GLY A 114 6.14 8.69 9.27
C GLY A 114 4.77 8.00 9.37
N VAL A 115 4.73 6.69 9.65
CA VAL A 115 3.47 6.00 9.94
C VAL A 115 2.76 6.63 11.16
N GLY A 116 1.44 6.72 11.08
CA GLY A 116 0.64 7.33 12.13
C GLY A 116 -0.84 6.92 12.03
N PRO A 117 -1.67 7.36 12.97
CA PRO A 117 -3.08 7.03 12.95
C PRO A 117 -3.81 7.77 11.85
N VAL A 118 -4.83 7.09 11.30
CA VAL A 118 -5.89 7.68 10.48
C VAL A 118 -7.17 7.70 11.31
N ARG A 119 -7.87 8.81 11.32
CA ARG A 119 -9.08 9.03 12.12
C ARG A 119 -10.30 9.23 11.22
N PRO A 120 -11.49 8.90 11.67
CA PRO A 120 -12.72 9.23 10.94
C PRO A 120 -12.77 10.73 10.60
N GLY A 121 -13.07 11.02 9.32
CA GLY A 121 -13.11 12.39 8.78
C GLY A 121 -11.80 12.86 8.15
N ASP A 122 -10.68 12.17 8.37
CA ASP A 122 -9.41 12.54 7.74
C ASP A 122 -9.50 12.43 6.21
N GLU A 123 -8.92 13.43 5.56
CA GLU A 123 -8.69 13.47 4.11
C GLU A 123 -7.27 12.98 3.83
N LEU A 124 -7.15 11.92 3.04
CA LEU A 124 -5.88 11.34 2.66
C LEU A 124 -5.59 11.64 1.20
N GLU A 125 -4.46 12.24 0.92
CA GLU A 125 -3.95 12.47 -0.42
C GLU A 125 -2.61 11.77 -0.60
N ALA A 126 -2.55 10.80 -1.51
CA ALA A 126 -1.31 10.15 -1.90
C ALA A 126 -0.92 10.51 -3.32
N GLN A 127 0.38 10.72 -3.53
CA GLN A 127 0.94 11.07 -4.83
C GLN A 127 2.10 10.14 -5.17
N LEU A 128 2.18 9.71 -6.43
CA LEU A 128 3.29 8.95 -6.99
C LEU A 128 3.91 9.73 -8.15
N GLY A 129 4.97 10.48 -7.86
CA GLY A 129 5.62 11.38 -8.81
C GLY A 129 4.63 12.24 -9.58
N ASN A 130 4.76 12.25 -10.91
CA ASN A 130 3.80 12.87 -11.82
C ASN A 130 2.82 11.85 -12.43
N LEU A 131 2.88 10.59 -12.00
CA LEU A 131 2.12 9.50 -12.60
C LEU A 131 0.65 9.51 -12.16
N LEU A 132 0.41 9.68 -10.86
CA LEU A 132 -0.94 9.67 -10.31
C LEU A 132 -1.06 10.43 -8.99
N ARG A 133 -2.29 10.82 -8.70
CA ARG A 133 -2.76 11.21 -7.36
C ARG A 133 -3.99 10.41 -7.01
N ALA A 134 -4.13 10.10 -5.73
CA ALA A 134 -5.29 9.40 -5.21
C ALA A 134 -5.76 10.08 -3.92
N HIS A 135 -7.07 10.14 -3.75
CA HIS A 135 -7.72 10.78 -2.61
C HIS A 135 -8.71 9.83 -1.96
N TRP A 136 -8.68 9.77 -0.65
CA TRP A 136 -9.65 9.03 0.13
C TRP A 136 -10.10 9.86 1.33
N ARG A 137 -11.29 9.57 1.80
CA ARG A 137 -11.80 10.10 3.05
C ARG A 137 -12.08 8.97 4.01
N ALA A 138 -11.51 9.05 5.21
CA ALA A 138 -11.76 8.09 6.25
C ALA A 138 -13.20 8.24 6.76
N ALA A 139 -14.02 7.23 6.49
CA ALA A 139 -15.40 7.20 6.97
C ALA A 139 -15.45 6.86 8.47
N SER A 140 -16.49 7.32 9.15
CA SER A 140 -16.82 6.78 10.48
C SER A 140 -17.11 5.28 10.36
N PRO A 141 -16.73 4.46 11.36
CA PRO A 141 -17.12 3.06 11.38
C PRO A 141 -18.63 2.98 11.20
N LEU A 142 -19.07 2.37 10.10
CA LEU A 142 -20.49 2.03 9.95
C LEU A 142 -20.81 1.10 11.10
N SER A 143 -21.86 1.43 11.85
CA SER A 143 -22.37 0.50 12.85
C SER A 143 -22.74 -0.79 12.12
N TRP A 144 -22.03 -1.86 12.41
CA TRP A 144 -22.23 -3.20 11.81
C TRP A 144 -23.65 -3.76 12.05
N HIS A 145 -24.43 -3.07 12.89
CA HIS A 145 -25.76 -3.48 13.33
C HIS A 145 -26.89 -3.08 12.37
N SER A 146 -26.61 -2.36 11.28
CA SER A 146 -27.67 -1.86 10.38
C SER A 146 -27.85 -2.66 9.08
N ARG A 147 -27.21 -3.83 8.94
CA ARG A 147 -27.33 -4.70 7.75
C ARG A 147 -27.49 -6.18 8.14
N ALA A 148 -28.25 -6.47 9.17
CA ALA A 148 -28.78 -7.80 9.44
C ALA A 148 -30.20 -7.89 8.94
#